data_9bb12f7e8f3af1eddf07dbbecd98f3c1
#
_entry.id   9bb12f7e8f3af1eddf07dbbecd98f3c1
#
_cell.length_a   1.000
_cell.length_b   1.000
_cell.length_c   1.000
_cell.angle_alpha   90.00
_cell.angle_beta   90.00
_cell.angle_gamma   90.00
#
_symmetry.space_group_name_H-M   'P 1'
#
loop_
_entity.id
_entity.type
_entity.pdbx_description
1 polymer ?
#
loop_
_entity_poly.entity_id
_entity_poly.type
_entity_poly.pdbx_seq_one_letter_code
_entity_poly.pdbx_strand_id
1 'polypeptide(L)' 'MDEKDLALFLMTNEPMFHFGGKEYSVCCPDGTFATWDSDGNTFDFPDVHTLLEEWEIEGKPFRDRVGAIIDQKE' A
#
# COMPACT_ATOMS: atom_id res chain seq x y z
N MET A 1 -2.04 13.52 3.97
CA MET A 1 -1.61 12.48 4.95
C MET A 1 -0.10 12.31 4.81
N ASP A 2 0.65 12.46 5.89
CA ASP A 2 2.09 12.27 5.82
C ASP A 2 2.45 10.80 6.02
N GLU A 3 3.75 10.49 5.91
CA GLU A 3 4.20 9.10 5.98
C GLU A 3 3.83 8.44 7.30
N LYS A 4 3.93 9.19 8.39
CA LYS A 4 3.65 8.64 9.71
C LYS A 4 2.18 8.28 9.85
N ASP A 5 1.31 9.16 9.39
CA ASP A 5 -0.13 8.91 9.43
C ASP A 5 -0.50 7.76 8.51
N LEU A 6 0.13 7.68 7.36
CA LEU A 6 -0.11 6.59 6.42
C LEU A 6 0.32 5.26 7.01
N ALA A 7 1.50 5.24 7.66
CA ALA A 7 1.98 4.02 8.28
C ALA A 7 1.00 3.54 9.34
N LEU A 8 0.51 4.45 10.17
CA LEU A 8 -0.46 4.08 11.20
C LEU A 8 -1.76 3.56 10.58
N PHE A 9 -2.22 4.21 9.52
CA PHE A 9 -3.42 3.77 8.82
C PHE A 9 -3.25 2.35 8.29
N LEU A 10 -2.13 2.08 7.63
CA LEU A 10 -1.88 0.75 7.05
C LEU A 10 -1.76 -0.32 8.12
N MET A 11 -1.09 0.00 9.22
CA MET A 11 -0.91 -0.95 10.32
C MET A 11 -2.23 -1.27 11.02
N THR A 12 -3.10 -0.28 11.12
CA THR A 12 -4.36 -0.41 11.87
C THR A 12 -5.46 -1.04 11.02
N ASN A 13 -5.54 -0.68 9.73
CA ASN A 13 -6.68 -1.04 8.90
C ASN A 13 -6.40 -2.18 7.93
N GLU A 14 -5.14 -2.45 7.62
CA GLU A 14 -4.75 -3.49 6.67
C GLU A 14 -5.64 -3.42 5.43
N PRO A 15 -5.62 -2.28 4.71
CA PRO A 15 -6.61 -2.01 3.68
C PRO A 15 -6.50 -2.92 2.46
N MET A 16 -7.65 -3.14 1.84
CA MET A 16 -7.70 -3.77 0.53
C MET A 16 -8.35 -2.75 -0.40
N PHE A 17 -7.80 -2.59 -1.59
CA PHE A 17 -8.31 -1.59 -2.51
C PHE A 17 -8.17 -2.08 -3.95
N HIS A 18 -8.85 -1.37 -4.86
CA HIS A 18 -8.81 -1.67 -6.29
C HIS A 18 -8.18 -0.51 -7.04
N PHE A 19 -7.40 -0.82 -8.04
CA PHE A 19 -6.84 0.20 -8.90
C PHE A 19 -6.48 -0.44 -10.23
N GLY A 20 -6.88 0.20 -11.34
CA GLY A 20 -6.54 -0.31 -12.67
C GLY A 20 -7.06 -1.70 -12.97
N GLY A 21 -8.17 -2.09 -12.35
CA GLY A 21 -8.77 -3.40 -12.57
C GLY A 21 -8.17 -4.52 -11.74
N LYS A 22 -7.25 -4.18 -10.84
CA LYS A 22 -6.61 -5.17 -9.96
C LYS A 22 -6.93 -4.88 -8.51
N GLU A 23 -6.83 -5.91 -7.67
CA GLU A 23 -6.96 -5.75 -6.24
C GLU A 23 -5.58 -5.76 -5.60
N TYR A 24 -5.44 -4.94 -4.58
CA TYR A 24 -4.20 -4.80 -3.82
C TYR A 24 -4.50 -4.81 -2.34
N SER A 25 -3.58 -5.34 -1.54
CA SER A 25 -3.74 -5.26 -0.11
C SER A 25 -2.38 -5.06 0.56
N VAL A 26 -2.43 -4.53 1.77
CA VAL A 26 -1.24 -4.29 2.58
C VAL A 26 -1.53 -4.79 3.99
N CYS A 27 -0.59 -5.51 4.57
CA CYS A 27 -0.69 -5.87 5.99
C CYS A 27 0.67 -5.67 6.65
N CYS A 28 0.65 -5.61 7.97
CA CYS A 28 1.86 -5.33 8.73
C CYS A 28 1.94 -6.27 9.93
N PRO A 29 2.26 -7.55 9.69
CA PRO A 29 2.23 -8.54 10.76
C PRO A 29 3.29 -8.31 11.84
N ASP A 30 4.50 -7.92 11.46
CA ASP A 30 5.61 -7.81 12.39
C ASP A 30 6.40 -6.51 12.21
N GLY A 31 5.73 -5.43 11.88
CA GLY A 31 6.40 -4.16 11.61
C GLY A 31 6.95 -4.06 10.21
N THR A 32 6.88 -5.14 9.45
CA THR A 32 7.24 -5.16 8.03
C THR A 32 5.98 -5.06 7.21
N PHE A 33 5.99 -4.20 6.19
CA PHE A 33 4.83 -4.03 5.35
C PHE A 33 4.84 -5.08 4.25
N ALA A 34 3.87 -5.97 4.28
CA ALA A 34 3.71 -7.02 3.27
C ALA A 34 2.58 -6.63 2.33
N THR A 35 2.83 -6.72 1.03
CA THR A 35 1.84 -6.34 0.02
C THR A 35 1.47 -7.53 -0.83
N TRP A 36 0.28 -7.48 -1.41
CA TRP A 36 -0.23 -8.54 -2.26
C TRP A 36 -1.10 -7.92 -3.35
N ASP A 37 -1.08 -8.53 -4.54
CA ASP A 37 -2.01 -8.12 -5.58
C ASP A 37 -2.69 -9.35 -6.18
N SER A 38 -3.73 -9.11 -6.98
CA SER A 38 -4.56 -10.17 -7.52
C SER A 38 -3.85 -11.01 -8.58
N ASP A 39 -2.69 -10.56 -9.04
CA ASP A 39 -1.87 -11.34 -9.97
C ASP A 39 -0.96 -12.33 -9.23
N GLY A 40 -0.98 -12.29 -7.90
CA GLY A 40 -0.16 -13.19 -7.10
C GLY A 40 1.21 -12.63 -6.75
N ASN A 41 1.46 -11.36 -7.05
CA ASN A 41 2.73 -10.72 -6.68
C ASN A 41 2.70 -10.31 -5.21
N THR A 42 3.78 -10.61 -4.50
CA THR A 42 3.90 -10.23 -3.11
C THR A 42 5.25 -9.57 -2.89
N PHE A 43 5.28 -8.58 -2.03
CA PHE A 43 6.49 -7.84 -1.71
C PHE A 43 6.52 -7.52 -0.23
N ASP A 44 7.72 -7.48 0.36
CA ASP A 44 7.91 -7.09 1.74
C ASP A 44 8.78 -5.85 1.79
N PHE A 45 8.37 -4.87 2.59
CA PHE A 45 9.12 -3.62 2.73
C PHE A 45 9.40 -3.39 4.22
N PRO A 46 10.62 -2.97 4.56
CA PRO A 46 10.99 -2.81 5.97
C PRO A 46 10.31 -1.64 6.67
N ASP A 47 9.85 -0.65 5.89
CA ASP A 47 9.19 0.52 6.46
C ASP A 47 8.28 1.15 5.40
N VAL A 48 7.48 2.11 5.86
CA VAL A 48 6.51 2.75 4.97
C VAL A 48 7.19 3.61 3.90
N HIS A 49 8.34 4.19 4.22
CA HIS A 49 9.05 5.01 3.25
C HIS A 49 9.46 4.17 2.04
N THR A 50 10.02 3.00 2.29
CA THR A 50 10.45 2.09 1.22
C THR A 50 9.23 1.63 0.42
N LEU A 51 8.13 1.32 1.11
CA LEU A 51 6.90 0.93 0.44
C LEU A 51 6.41 2.03 -0.50
N LEU A 52 6.41 3.26 -0.04
CA LEU A 52 5.96 4.40 -0.85
C LEU A 52 6.83 4.61 -2.08
N GLU A 53 8.14 4.39 -1.95
CA GLU A 53 9.07 4.66 -3.03
C GLU A 53 9.19 3.50 -4.02
N GLU A 54 9.07 2.28 -3.54
CA GLU A 54 9.41 1.12 -4.34
C GLU A 54 8.22 0.27 -4.81
N TRP A 55 7.08 0.35 -4.11
CA TRP A 55 5.92 -0.43 -4.53
C TRP A 55 5.21 0.29 -5.66
N GLU A 56 5.29 -0.28 -6.86
CA GLU A 56 4.69 0.33 -8.03
C GLU A 56 3.27 -0.19 -8.25
N ILE A 57 2.36 0.76 -8.47
CA ILE A 57 0.96 0.48 -8.80
C ILE A 57 0.70 1.06 -10.17
N GLU A 58 0.50 0.21 -11.16
CA GLU A 58 0.24 0.62 -12.54
C GLU A 58 1.35 1.54 -13.07
N GLY A 59 2.61 1.17 -12.80
CA GLY A 59 3.76 1.86 -13.33
C GLY A 59 4.21 3.10 -12.59
N LYS A 60 3.59 3.40 -11.44
CA LYS A 60 3.98 4.55 -10.63
C LYS A 60 4.15 4.14 -9.18
N PRO A 61 5.06 4.78 -8.44
CA PRO A 61 5.25 4.41 -7.05
C PRO A 61 3.99 4.69 -6.23
N PHE A 62 3.81 3.92 -5.17
CA PHE A 62 2.63 4.00 -4.35
C PHE A 62 2.38 5.41 -3.84
N ARG A 63 3.42 6.17 -3.54
CA ARG A 63 3.25 7.54 -3.06
C ARG A 63 2.48 8.41 -4.05
N ASP A 64 2.59 8.13 -5.35
CA ASP A 64 1.87 8.88 -6.38
C ASP A 64 0.43 8.41 -6.52
N ARG A 65 0.11 7.25 -5.98
CA ARG A 65 -1.22 6.66 -6.08
C ARG A 65 -2.01 6.74 -4.77
N VAL A 66 -1.33 7.04 -3.67
CA VAL A 66 -1.92 6.93 -2.35
C VAL A 66 -3.14 7.85 -2.18
N GLY A 67 -3.11 9.03 -2.78
CA GLY A 67 -4.24 9.95 -2.70
C GLY A 67 -5.50 9.36 -3.30
N ALA A 68 -5.38 8.81 -4.50
CA ALA A 68 -6.53 8.19 -5.18
C ALA A 68 -7.01 6.95 -4.43
N ILE A 69 -6.08 6.19 -3.88
CA ILE A 69 -6.41 4.96 -3.17
C ILE A 69 -7.13 5.26 -1.87
N ILE A 70 -6.64 6.23 -1.11
CA ILE A 70 -7.29 6.64 0.13
C ILE A 70 -8.70 7.14 -0.14
N ASP A 71 -8.88 7.89 -1.23
CA ASP A 71 -10.21 8.37 -1.60
C ASP A 71 -11.17 7.23 -1.89
N GLN A 72 -10.68 6.11 -2.41
CA GLN A 72 -11.53 4.97 -2.67
C GLN A 72 -12.10 4.35 -1.40
N LYS A 73 -11.41 4.51 -0.29
CA LYS A 73 -11.90 3.99 1.00
C LYS A 73 -13.15 4.70 1.46
N GLU A 74 -13.32 5.91 1.02
CA GLU A 74 -14.52 6.66 1.37
C GLU A 74 -15.74 6.10 0.68
#